data_f70d657dfee0de70c52644288ccadd03
#
_entry.id   f70d657dfee0de70c52644288ccadd03
#
_cell.length_a   1.000
_cell.length_b   1.000
_cell.length_c   1.000
_cell.angle_alpha   90.00
_cell.angle_beta   90.00
_cell.angle_gamma   90.00
#
_symmetry.space_group_name_H-M   'P 1'
#
loop_
_entity.id
_entity.type
_entity.pdbx_description
1 polymer ?
#
loop_
_entity_poly.entity_id
_entity_poly.type
_entity_poly.pdbx_seq_one_letter_code
_entity_poly.pdbx_strand_id
1 'polypeptide(L)'
;IKDEYIGIDDIPDVLNLQFSVRGFDALTTGVINAETQDLYIRLDKDIRLLLDFLDLQFGISNVLVSVTSGQVERVSPVVLQTYKIPSGYFMHERSISLLSTYLMAVYGQARWVLGYADKQIYLNHEVIKEKKLNIEEVQQKVADFMSQFSGVQSALTATELAKHSGDGFFMKYKNGYHKNLSGDVLLFLQPGWVEVANEKQTVGASANMSKKVPFMLYGWRIKPQVKFDNIFITDIAPTLCNLLQLNYPNACIGKAVLEITE
;
A
#
# COMPACT_ATOMS: atom_id res chain seq x y z
N ILE A 1 22.13 -7.52 20.54
CA ILE A 1 21.47 -8.51 21.42
C ILE A 1 22.31 -8.69 22.69
N LYS A 2 23.55 -9.14 22.59
CA LYS A 2 24.39 -9.36 23.81
C LYS A 2 24.66 -8.08 24.58
N ASP A 3 24.97 -6.99 23.91
CA ASP A 3 25.32 -5.71 24.52
C ASP A 3 24.11 -4.95 25.10
N GLU A 4 22.90 -5.29 24.62
CA GLU A 4 21.63 -4.67 25.06
C GLU A 4 20.89 -5.53 26.11
N TYR A 5 21.53 -6.56 26.62
CA TYR A 5 20.98 -7.43 27.67
C TYR A 5 19.63 -8.09 27.32
N ILE A 6 19.32 -8.27 26.03
CA ILE A 6 18.07 -8.89 25.55
C ILE A 6 18.03 -10.37 25.97
N GLY A 7 16.91 -10.79 26.56
CA GLY A 7 16.66 -12.17 26.99
C GLY A 7 17.39 -12.61 28.26
N ILE A 8 17.75 -11.68 29.16
CA ILE A 8 18.45 -12.01 30.42
C ILE A 8 17.48 -12.25 31.56
N ASP A 9 16.31 -11.63 31.54
CA ASP A 9 15.29 -11.75 32.59
C ASP A 9 14.05 -12.51 32.09
N ASP A 10 13.02 -12.62 32.94
CA ASP A 10 11.76 -13.31 32.64
C ASP A 10 10.75 -12.42 31.89
N ILE A 11 11.14 -11.18 31.54
CA ILE A 11 10.27 -10.24 30.81
C ILE A 11 10.51 -10.39 29.32
N PRO A 12 9.47 -10.57 28.49
CA PRO A 12 9.66 -10.70 27.05
C PRO A 12 10.23 -9.42 26.42
N ASP A 13 11.36 -9.55 25.76
CA ASP A 13 11.96 -8.51 24.94
C ASP A 13 11.43 -8.55 23.51
N VAL A 14 11.36 -7.40 22.84
CA VAL A 14 10.94 -7.30 21.45
C VAL A 14 12.04 -6.69 20.60
N LEU A 15 12.56 -7.46 19.65
CA LEU A 15 13.52 -6.99 18.66
C LEU A 15 12.84 -6.88 17.30
N ASN A 16 12.78 -5.66 16.75
CA ASN A 16 12.28 -5.41 15.41
C ASN A 16 13.43 -5.22 14.43
N LEU A 17 13.49 -6.07 13.40
CA LEU A 17 14.49 -6.04 12.34
C LEU A 17 13.83 -5.73 11.00
N GLN A 18 14.35 -4.77 10.28
CA GLN A 18 13.89 -4.43 8.94
C GLN A 18 15.01 -4.67 7.93
N PHE A 19 14.75 -5.54 6.97
CA PHE A 19 15.61 -5.78 5.83
C PHE A 19 15.07 -5.03 4.61
N SER A 20 15.90 -4.17 4.02
CA SER A 20 15.56 -3.49 2.76
C SER A 20 16.28 -4.16 1.61
N VAL A 21 15.58 -5.01 0.89
CA VAL A 21 16.04 -5.58 -0.36
C VAL A 21 15.64 -4.62 -1.48
N ARG A 22 16.56 -3.77 -1.91
CA ARG A 22 16.36 -2.94 -3.11
C ARG A 22 16.99 -3.66 -4.28
N GLY A 23 16.15 -4.28 -5.11
CA GLY A 23 16.57 -4.82 -6.41
C GLY A 23 16.96 -3.67 -7.35
N PHE A 24 17.80 -3.99 -8.32
CA PHE A 24 18.04 -3.15 -9.48
C PHE A 24 16.71 -2.95 -10.20
N ASP A 25 16.50 -1.76 -10.74
CA ASP A 25 15.29 -1.22 -11.35
C ASP A 25 14.31 -2.29 -11.92
N ALA A 26 13.46 -2.83 -11.06
CA ALA A 26 12.44 -3.83 -11.41
C ALA A 26 11.44 -3.32 -12.48
N LEU A 27 11.41 -2.01 -12.70
CA LEU A 27 10.57 -1.38 -13.72
C LEU A 27 11.11 -1.65 -15.14
N THR A 28 12.41 -1.81 -15.28
CA THR A 28 13.04 -2.06 -16.59
C THR A 28 13.40 -3.52 -16.82
N THR A 29 13.79 -4.25 -15.78
CA THR A 29 14.33 -5.62 -15.91
C THR A 29 13.36 -6.73 -15.49
N GLY A 30 12.21 -6.34 -14.88
CA GLY A 30 11.24 -7.28 -14.32
C GLY A 30 11.56 -7.68 -12.89
N VAL A 31 10.56 -8.28 -12.24
CA VAL A 31 10.61 -8.65 -10.80
C VAL A 31 11.59 -9.80 -10.53
N ILE A 32 11.75 -10.69 -11.50
CA ILE A 32 12.62 -11.89 -11.38
C ILE A 32 13.82 -11.71 -12.30
N ASN A 33 14.86 -11.12 -11.77
CA ASN A 33 16.18 -11.07 -12.41
C ASN A 33 17.23 -11.77 -11.53
N ALA A 34 18.39 -12.07 -12.10
CA ALA A 34 19.45 -12.82 -11.41
C ALA A 34 19.94 -12.08 -10.16
N GLU A 35 20.00 -10.76 -10.21
CA GLU A 35 20.44 -9.92 -9.10
C GLU A 35 19.45 -9.96 -7.94
N THR A 36 18.16 -9.88 -8.24
CA THR A 36 17.11 -10.00 -7.21
C THR A 36 17.10 -11.40 -6.59
N GLN A 37 17.29 -12.45 -7.39
CA GLN A 37 17.38 -13.82 -6.88
C GLN A 37 18.59 -13.99 -5.96
N ASP A 38 19.78 -13.48 -6.32
CA ASP A 38 20.98 -13.52 -5.48
C ASP A 38 20.79 -12.78 -4.17
N LEU A 39 20.12 -11.60 -4.19
CA LEU A 39 19.79 -10.85 -2.98
C LEU A 39 18.91 -11.66 -2.01
N TYR A 40 17.88 -12.33 -2.52
CA TYR A 40 17.01 -13.16 -1.68
C TYR A 40 17.74 -14.40 -1.15
N ILE A 41 18.62 -15.03 -1.94
CA ILE A 41 19.44 -16.16 -1.47
C ILE A 41 20.40 -15.72 -0.36
N ARG A 42 20.96 -14.51 -0.44
CA ARG A 42 21.81 -13.95 0.63
C ARG A 42 21.00 -13.65 1.89
N LEU A 43 19.83 -13.00 1.71
CA LEU A 43 18.93 -12.72 2.83
C LEU A 43 18.50 -14.00 3.56
N ASP A 44 18.19 -15.08 2.81
CA ASP A 44 17.85 -16.38 3.38
C ASP A 44 19.00 -16.92 4.26
N LYS A 45 20.25 -16.84 3.77
CA LYS A 45 21.43 -17.23 4.54
C LYS A 45 21.62 -16.38 5.81
N ASP A 46 21.42 -15.08 5.71
CA ASP A 46 21.55 -14.16 6.85
C ASP A 46 20.46 -14.43 7.90
N ILE A 47 19.22 -14.67 7.46
CA ILE A 47 18.12 -15.07 8.37
C ILE A 47 18.45 -16.42 9.03
N ARG A 48 18.97 -17.38 8.29
CA ARG A 48 19.39 -18.66 8.87
C ARG A 48 20.44 -18.48 9.96
N LEU A 49 21.48 -17.68 9.70
CA LEU A 49 22.52 -17.40 10.70
C LEU A 49 21.93 -16.72 11.94
N LEU A 50 20.97 -15.84 11.77
CA LEU A 50 20.24 -15.21 12.88
C LEU A 50 19.46 -16.25 13.69
N LEU A 51 18.73 -17.15 13.03
CA LEU A 51 17.96 -18.19 13.71
C LEU A 51 18.86 -19.18 14.44
N ASP A 52 19.97 -19.62 13.83
CA ASP A 52 20.98 -20.48 14.45
C ASP A 52 21.59 -19.79 15.70
N PHE A 53 21.86 -18.49 15.63
CA PHE A 53 22.34 -17.71 16.77
C PHE A 53 21.30 -17.62 17.90
N LEU A 54 20.02 -17.37 17.56
CA LEU A 54 18.94 -17.28 18.56
C LEU A 54 18.72 -18.62 19.24
N ASP A 55 18.74 -19.71 18.48
CA ASP A 55 18.63 -21.06 19.04
C ASP A 55 19.77 -21.38 19.99
N LEU A 56 21.02 -21.06 19.60
CA LEU A 56 22.19 -21.28 20.43
C LEU A 56 22.20 -20.48 21.72
N GLN A 57 21.71 -19.24 21.69
CA GLN A 57 21.76 -18.34 22.85
C GLN A 57 20.59 -18.54 23.82
N PHE A 58 19.38 -18.78 23.29
CA PHE A 58 18.15 -18.76 24.08
C PHE A 58 17.36 -20.07 24.01
N GLY A 59 17.67 -20.93 23.02
CA GLY A 59 16.82 -22.06 22.62
C GLY A 59 15.58 -21.60 21.85
N ILE A 60 15.30 -22.21 20.71
CA ILE A 60 14.20 -21.76 19.83
C ILE A 60 12.82 -21.85 20.48
N SER A 61 12.66 -22.70 21.49
CA SER A 61 11.42 -22.81 22.30
C SER A 61 11.13 -21.57 23.15
N ASN A 62 12.09 -20.68 23.34
CA ASN A 62 11.96 -19.44 24.09
C ASN A 62 11.93 -18.21 23.17
N VAL A 63 11.97 -18.38 21.87
CA VAL A 63 12.01 -17.31 20.88
C VAL A 63 10.80 -17.41 19.96
N LEU A 64 10.00 -16.33 19.88
CA LEU A 64 8.94 -16.17 18.89
C LEU A 64 9.44 -15.31 17.75
N VAL A 65 9.52 -15.89 16.56
CA VAL A 65 9.90 -15.17 15.34
C VAL A 65 8.64 -14.89 14.51
N SER A 66 8.44 -13.61 14.14
CA SER A 66 7.36 -13.18 13.26
C SER A 66 7.97 -12.52 12.03
N VAL A 67 7.66 -13.03 10.85
CA VAL A 67 8.18 -12.54 9.57
C VAL A 67 7.04 -12.12 8.66
N THR A 68 7.10 -10.90 8.16
CA THR A 68 6.16 -10.38 7.15
C THR A 68 6.83 -9.36 6.25
N SER A 69 6.15 -8.95 5.20
CA SER A 69 6.59 -7.86 4.33
C SER A 69 5.56 -6.74 4.29
N GLY A 70 6.03 -5.49 4.27
CA GLY A 70 5.15 -4.32 4.13
C GLY A 70 4.87 -3.93 2.67
N GLN A 71 5.63 -4.45 1.72
CA GLN A 71 5.54 -4.07 0.32
C GLN A 71 5.59 -5.30 -0.59
N VAL A 72 4.81 -5.23 -1.67
CA VAL A 72 4.89 -6.17 -2.80
C VAL A 72 5.58 -5.44 -3.94
N GLU A 73 6.55 -6.09 -4.53
CA GLU A 73 7.26 -5.58 -5.69
C GLU A 73 6.30 -5.47 -6.89
N ARG A 74 6.51 -4.45 -7.71
CA ARG A 74 5.63 -4.15 -8.83
C ARG A 74 6.18 -4.76 -10.10
N VAL A 75 5.31 -5.40 -10.87
CA VAL A 75 5.67 -5.86 -12.21
C VAL A 75 5.57 -4.69 -13.17
N SER A 76 6.62 -4.46 -13.96
CA SER A 76 6.62 -3.44 -15.01
C SER A 76 5.51 -3.70 -16.04
N PRO A 77 4.81 -2.66 -16.52
CA PRO A 77 3.88 -2.80 -17.62
C PRO A 77 4.49 -3.47 -18.86
N VAL A 78 5.76 -3.22 -19.15
CA VAL A 78 6.48 -3.85 -20.26
C VAL A 78 6.53 -5.37 -20.08
N VAL A 79 6.85 -5.83 -18.88
CA VAL A 79 6.87 -7.29 -18.58
C VAL A 79 5.47 -7.89 -18.66
N LEU A 80 4.44 -7.21 -18.15
CA LEU A 80 3.06 -7.68 -18.25
C LEU A 80 2.61 -7.80 -19.72
N GLN A 81 3.01 -6.87 -20.58
CA GLN A 81 2.74 -6.89 -22.02
C GLN A 81 3.38 -8.10 -22.72
N THR A 82 4.56 -8.56 -22.30
CA THR A 82 5.16 -9.79 -22.85
C THR A 82 4.30 -11.02 -22.58
N TYR A 83 3.56 -11.01 -21.48
CA TYR A 83 2.58 -12.05 -21.13
C TYR A 83 1.16 -11.75 -21.66
N LYS A 84 1.01 -10.74 -22.53
CA LYS A 84 -0.29 -10.31 -23.09
C LYS A 84 -1.31 -9.88 -22.02
N ILE A 85 -0.82 -9.41 -20.87
CA ILE A 85 -1.65 -8.85 -19.81
C ILE A 85 -1.85 -7.36 -20.10
N PRO A 86 -3.10 -6.86 -20.17
CA PRO A 86 -3.37 -5.44 -20.37
C PRO A 86 -2.68 -4.59 -19.32
N SER A 87 -1.85 -3.65 -19.76
CA SER A 87 -1.05 -2.82 -18.87
C SER A 87 -0.55 -1.58 -19.60
N GLY A 88 -0.16 -0.56 -18.85
CA GLY A 88 0.33 0.66 -19.45
C GLY A 88 0.72 1.72 -18.43
N TYR A 89 0.92 2.94 -18.92
CA TYR A 89 1.31 4.09 -18.13
C TYR A 89 0.21 5.15 -18.15
N PHE A 90 -0.18 5.62 -16.98
CA PHE A 90 -1.06 6.77 -16.82
C PHE A 90 -0.21 8.02 -16.62
N MET A 91 -0.14 8.87 -17.65
CA MET A 91 0.62 10.13 -17.65
C MET A 91 -0.20 11.23 -16.99
N HIS A 92 0.00 11.44 -15.68
CA HIS A 92 -0.84 12.36 -14.91
C HIS A 92 -0.67 13.82 -15.32
N GLU A 93 0.54 14.30 -15.63
CA GLU A 93 0.75 15.69 -16.05
C GLU A 93 -0.06 16.04 -17.29
N ARG A 94 -0.03 15.17 -18.30
CA ARG A 94 -0.81 15.35 -19.53
C ARG A 94 -2.31 15.30 -19.25
N SER A 95 -2.75 14.36 -18.44
CA SER A 95 -4.17 14.17 -18.11
C SER A 95 -4.72 15.37 -17.34
N ILE A 96 -3.95 15.92 -16.40
CA ILE A 96 -4.34 17.13 -15.63
C ILE A 96 -4.32 18.39 -16.50
N SER A 97 -3.39 18.51 -17.45
CA SER A 97 -3.39 19.60 -18.43
C SER A 97 -4.65 19.58 -19.29
N LEU A 98 -5.03 18.40 -19.80
CA LEU A 98 -6.27 18.22 -20.57
C LEU A 98 -7.52 18.51 -19.73
N LEU A 99 -7.56 18.04 -18.47
CA LEU A 99 -8.63 18.36 -17.53
C LEU A 99 -8.76 19.87 -17.32
N SER A 100 -7.65 20.58 -17.12
CA SER A 100 -7.65 22.03 -16.94
C SER A 100 -8.22 22.73 -18.17
N THR A 101 -7.84 22.30 -19.37
CA THR A 101 -8.36 22.83 -20.63
C THR A 101 -9.87 22.55 -20.78
N TYR A 102 -10.31 21.34 -20.43
CA TYR A 102 -11.71 20.96 -20.43
C TYR A 102 -12.55 21.84 -19.49
N LEU A 103 -12.10 22.05 -18.25
CA LEU A 103 -12.80 22.88 -17.28
C LEU A 103 -12.86 24.34 -17.70
N MET A 104 -11.78 24.86 -18.34
CA MET A 104 -11.80 26.20 -18.93
C MET A 104 -12.80 26.32 -20.08
N ALA A 105 -12.95 25.30 -20.89
CA ALA A 105 -13.95 25.29 -21.98
C ALA A 105 -15.38 25.22 -21.43
N VAL A 106 -15.63 24.50 -20.37
CA VAL A 106 -16.98 24.33 -19.78
C VAL A 106 -17.40 25.52 -18.92
N TYR A 107 -16.47 26.03 -18.08
CA TYR A 107 -16.81 27.02 -17.04
C TYR A 107 -16.14 28.39 -17.24
N GLY A 108 -15.35 28.55 -18.30
CA GLY A 108 -14.62 29.77 -18.60
C GLY A 108 -13.20 29.79 -18.01
N GLN A 109 -12.47 30.85 -18.38
CA GLN A 109 -11.06 30.99 -18.00
C GLN A 109 -10.91 31.19 -16.50
N ALA A 110 -10.20 30.23 -15.85
CA ALA A 110 -9.78 30.28 -14.46
C ALA A 110 -8.79 29.14 -14.17
N ARG A 111 -8.11 29.22 -13.04
CA ARG A 111 -7.29 28.10 -12.53
C ARG A 111 -8.17 27.13 -11.73
N TRP A 112 -8.77 26.17 -12.41
CA TRP A 112 -9.72 25.21 -11.83
C TRP A 112 -9.05 24.14 -10.97
N VAL A 113 -7.86 23.70 -11.37
CA VAL A 113 -7.08 22.66 -10.67
C VAL A 113 -5.89 23.32 -9.97
N LEU A 114 -5.80 23.14 -8.66
CA LEU A 114 -4.68 23.61 -7.84
C LEU A 114 -3.49 22.68 -7.93
N GLY A 115 -3.73 21.37 -7.98
CA GLY A 115 -2.67 20.38 -8.01
C GLY A 115 -3.18 18.95 -8.19
N TYR A 116 -2.18 18.07 -8.28
CA TYR A 116 -2.37 16.62 -8.32
C TYR A 116 -1.28 15.97 -7.49
N ALA A 117 -1.66 15.08 -6.61
CA ALA A 117 -0.72 14.30 -5.80
C ALA A 117 -1.34 12.93 -5.45
N ASP A 118 -0.55 11.88 -5.60
CA ASP A 118 -0.92 10.51 -5.22
C ASP A 118 -2.33 10.09 -5.68
N LYS A 119 -2.62 10.30 -6.97
CA LYS A 119 -3.91 10.02 -7.61
C LYS A 119 -5.09 10.83 -7.08
N GLN A 120 -4.81 11.95 -6.44
CA GLN A 120 -5.82 12.87 -5.96
C GLN A 120 -5.74 14.19 -6.73
N ILE A 121 -6.88 14.70 -7.16
CA ILE A 121 -7.02 15.97 -7.86
C ILE A 121 -7.56 16.99 -6.86
N TYR A 122 -6.90 18.13 -6.76
CA TYR A 122 -7.26 19.24 -5.88
C TYR A 122 -7.88 20.37 -6.71
N LEU A 123 -9.15 20.67 -6.48
CA LEU A 123 -9.88 21.72 -7.16
C LEU A 123 -9.74 23.07 -6.45
N ASN A 124 -9.92 24.14 -7.19
CA ASN A 124 -9.91 25.51 -6.65
C ASN A 124 -11.29 25.88 -6.13
N HIS A 125 -11.52 25.66 -4.84
CA HIS A 125 -12.80 25.95 -4.18
C HIS A 125 -13.14 27.44 -4.19
N GLU A 126 -12.15 28.33 -4.20
CA GLU A 126 -12.38 29.78 -4.27
C GLU A 126 -12.99 30.16 -5.61
N VAL A 127 -12.42 29.67 -6.71
CA VAL A 127 -12.95 29.90 -8.06
C VAL A 127 -14.34 29.29 -8.22
N ILE A 128 -14.57 28.09 -7.72
CA ILE A 128 -15.88 27.42 -7.78
C ILE A 128 -16.94 28.26 -7.05
N LYS A 129 -16.60 28.78 -5.87
CA LYS A 129 -17.46 29.66 -5.09
C LYS A 129 -17.70 31.01 -5.76
N GLU A 130 -16.67 31.65 -6.31
CA GLU A 130 -16.76 32.93 -7.05
C GLU A 130 -17.69 32.80 -8.26
N LYS A 131 -17.57 31.69 -9.00
CA LYS A 131 -18.44 31.37 -10.14
C LYS A 131 -19.82 30.86 -9.75
N LYS A 132 -20.13 30.77 -8.45
CA LYS A 132 -21.41 30.27 -7.89
C LYS A 132 -21.79 28.88 -8.40
N LEU A 133 -20.81 28.01 -8.62
CA LEU A 133 -21.01 26.65 -9.06
C LEU A 133 -21.19 25.71 -7.84
N ASN A 134 -21.91 24.60 -8.07
CA ASN A 134 -22.02 23.55 -7.09
C ASN A 134 -20.76 22.68 -7.12
N ILE A 135 -20.08 22.55 -5.98
CA ILE A 135 -18.85 21.76 -5.86
C ILE A 135 -19.07 20.26 -6.23
N GLU A 136 -20.21 19.67 -5.84
CA GLU A 136 -20.52 18.28 -6.15
C GLU A 136 -20.64 18.05 -7.67
N GLU A 137 -21.26 19.00 -8.38
CA GLU A 137 -21.39 18.94 -9.86
C GLU A 137 -20.01 19.10 -10.54
N VAL A 138 -19.15 19.97 -10.03
CA VAL A 138 -17.80 20.14 -10.59
C VAL A 138 -16.97 18.89 -10.32
N GLN A 139 -17.00 18.34 -9.10
CA GLN A 139 -16.33 17.08 -8.76
C GLN A 139 -16.79 15.95 -9.68
N GLN A 140 -18.11 15.82 -9.91
CA GLN A 140 -18.64 14.77 -10.77
C GLN A 140 -18.18 14.91 -12.22
N LYS A 141 -18.21 16.12 -12.78
CA LYS A 141 -17.69 16.37 -14.14
C LYS A 141 -16.19 16.05 -14.27
N VAL A 142 -15.41 16.33 -13.24
CA VAL A 142 -14.00 15.94 -13.19
C VAL A 142 -13.84 14.44 -13.15
N ALA A 143 -14.61 13.75 -12.33
CA ALA A 143 -14.58 12.29 -12.22
C ALA A 143 -14.99 11.63 -13.55
N ASP A 144 -16.06 12.10 -14.18
CA ASP A 144 -16.55 11.60 -15.47
C ASP A 144 -15.51 11.81 -16.58
N PHE A 145 -14.87 12.99 -16.63
CA PHE A 145 -13.83 13.29 -17.61
C PHE A 145 -12.59 12.39 -17.40
N MET A 146 -12.14 12.27 -16.17
CA MET A 146 -10.95 11.47 -15.85
C MET A 146 -11.17 9.98 -16.06
N SER A 147 -12.39 9.49 -15.91
CA SER A 147 -12.75 8.08 -16.16
C SER A 147 -12.64 7.67 -17.63
N GLN A 148 -12.54 8.63 -18.55
CA GLN A 148 -12.37 8.36 -20.00
C GLN A 148 -10.91 8.09 -20.37
N PHE A 149 -9.95 8.35 -19.49
CA PHE A 149 -8.55 8.11 -19.77
C PHE A 149 -8.20 6.62 -19.69
N SER A 150 -7.39 6.17 -20.64
CA SER A 150 -6.85 4.81 -20.61
C SER A 150 -6.10 4.56 -19.31
N GLY A 151 -6.38 3.43 -18.68
CA GLY A 151 -5.74 3.05 -17.43
C GLY A 151 -6.45 3.54 -16.17
N VAL A 152 -7.42 4.44 -16.27
CA VAL A 152 -8.30 4.79 -15.15
C VAL A 152 -9.42 3.76 -15.09
N GLN A 153 -9.54 3.07 -13.97
CA GLN A 153 -10.61 2.12 -13.70
C GLN A 153 -11.86 2.82 -13.22
N SER A 154 -11.69 3.80 -12.32
CA SER A 154 -12.76 4.62 -11.78
C SER A 154 -12.19 5.91 -11.17
N ALA A 155 -13.04 6.91 -11.05
CA ALA A 155 -12.77 8.12 -10.30
C ALA A 155 -13.89 8.29 -9.26
N LEU A 156 -13.52 8.57 -8.02
CA LEU A 156 -14.45 8.74 -6.90
C LEU A 156 -14.36 10.16 -6.39
N THR A 157 -15.49 10.83 -6.27
CA THR A 157 -15.53 12.18 -5.72
C THR A 157 -15.44 12.17 -4.20
N ALA A 158 -14.89 13.23 -3.60
CA ALA A 158 -14.87 13.40 -2.15
C ALA A 158 -16.28 13.36 -1.54
N THR A 159 -17.26 13.89 -2.26
CA THR A 159 -18.66 13.86 -1.85
C THR A 159 -19.25 12.47 -1.83
N GLU A 160 -18.98 11.65 -2.86
CA GLU A 160 -19.39 10.24 -2.89
C GLU A 160 -18.70 9.44 -1.80
N LEU A 161 -17.40 9.66 -1.60
CA LEU A 161 -16.63 8.99 -0.55
C LEU A 161 -17.19 9.31 0.85
N ALA A 162 -17.56 10.57 1.10
CA ALA A 162 -18.17 10.96 2.37
C ALA A 162 -19.53 10.29 2.62
N LYS A 163 -20.35 10.14 1.56
CA LYS A 163 -21.67 9.51 1.60
C LYS A 163 -21.60 7.98 1.62
N HIS A 164 -20.45 7.38 1.31
CA HIS A 164 -20.29 5.93 1.23
C HIS A 164 -20.54 5.28 2.60
N SER A 165 -21.49 4.36 2.65
CA SER A 165 -21.83 3.59 3.83
C SER A 165 -21.80 2.10 3.48
N GLY A 166 -20.70 1.44 3.71
CA GLY A 166 -20.56 0.01 3.43
C GLY A 166 -19.16 -0.47 3.78
N ASP A 167 -18.99 -1.77 3.81
CA ASP A 167 -17.70 -2.40 4.00
C ASP A 167 -16.95 -2.52 2.68
N GLY A 168 -15.65 -2.74 2.74
CA GLY A 168 -14.84 -3.10 1.61
C GLY A 168 -13.79 -2.08 1.19
N PHE A 169 -13.46 -2.11 -0.10
CA PHE A 169 -12.32 -1.38 -0.66
C PHE A 169 -12.39 0.14 -0.39
N PHE A 170 -13.54 0.76 -0.61
CA PHE A 170 -13.70 2.21 -0.45
C PHE A 170 -13.67 2.68 1.01
N MET A 171 -14.00 1.82 1.97
CA MET A 171 -13.88 2.18 3.39
C MET A 171 -12.46 2.51 3.82
N LYS A 172 -11.45 1.88 3.21
CA LYS A 172 -10.03 2.20 3.48
C LYS A 172 -9.71 3.65 3.09
N TYR A 173 -10.24 4.09 1.94
CA TYR A 173 -10.05 5.46 1.48
C TYR A 173 -10.87 6.45 2.31
N LYS A 174 -12.10 6.09 2.69
CA LYS A 174 -12.92 6.92 3.59
C LYS A 174 -12.26 7.10 4.96
N ASN A 175 -11.70 6.05 5.54
CA ASN A 175 -10.98 6.12 6.82
C ASN A 175 -9.69 6.96 6.74
N GLY A 176 -9.05 7.01 5.57
CA GLY A 176 -7.89 7.87 5.32
C GLY A 176 -8.24 9.27 4.82
N TYR A 177 -9.51 9.56 4.53
CA TYR A 177 -9.92 10.85 3.99
C TYR A 177 -9.98 11.93 5.07
N HIS A 178 -9.37 13.07 4.78
CA HIS A 178 -9.43 14.26 5.62
C HIS A 178 -9.94 15.45 4.80
N LYS A 179 -11.03 16.08 5.23
CA LYS A 179 -11.75 17.12 4.49
C LYS A 179 -10.88 18.28 3.97
N ASN A 180 -9.83 18.67 4.70
CA ASN A 180 -9.00 19.82 4.35
C ASN A 180 -7.66 19.43 3.71
N LEU A 181 -7.31 18.13 3.68
CA LEU A 181 -6.01 17.67 3.21
C LEU A 181 -6.12 16.74 2.01
N SER A 182 -7.22 15.99 1.91
CA SER A 182 -7.44 15.08 0.78
C SER A 182 -7.99 15.81 -0.44
N GLY A 183 -7.72 15.25 -1.62
CA GLY A 183 -8.21 15.81 -2.88
C GLY A 183 -9.72 15.67 -3.08
N ASP A 184 -10.23 16.39 -4.04
CA ASP A 184 -11.65 16.45 -4.41
C ASP A 184 -12.10 15.25 -5.24
N VAL A 185 -11.18 14.68 -6.02
CA VAL A 185 -11.43 13.48 -6.84
C VAL A 185 -10.25 12.52 -6.72
N LEU A 186 -10.55 11.28 -6.37
CA LEU A 186 -9.58 10.20 -6.23
C LEU A 186 -9.64 9.30 -7.47
N LEU A 187 -8.49 9.02 -8.07
CA LEU A 187 -8.38 8.15 -9.23
C LEU A 187 -7.93 6.75 -8.82
N PHE A 188 -8.57 5.76 -9.39
CA PHE A 188 -8.21 4.34 -9.28
C PHE A 188 -7.74 3.85 -10.63
N LEU A 189 -6.50 3.38 -10.69
CA LEU A 189 -5.94 2.85 -11.93
C LEU A 189 -6.29 1.37 -12.07
N GLN A 190 -6.38 0.92 -13.31
CA GLN A 190 -6.55 -0.50 -13.63
C GLN A 190 -5.34 -1.31 -13.15
N PRO A 191 -5.54 -2.60 -12.79
CA PRO A 191 -4.43 -3.49 -12.50
C PRO A 191 -3.41 -3.50 -13.65
N GLY A 192 -2.12 -3.47 -13.32
CA GLY A 192 -1.05 -3.42 -14.32
C GLY A 192 -0.74 -2.02 -14.88
N TRP A 193 -1.51 -1.00 -14.54
CA TRP A 193 -1.22 0.38 -14.92
C TRP A 193 -0.40 1.08 -13.83
N VAL A 194 0.61 1.81 -14.26
CA VAL A 194 1.55 2.54 -13.40
C VAL A 194 1.44 4.02 -13.71
N GLU A 195 1.35 4.83 -12.65
CA GLU A 195 1.39 6.27 -12.76
C GLU A 195 2.79 6.76 -13.08
N VAL A 196 2.90 7.70 -14.04
CA VAL A 196 4.14 8.37 -14.42
C VAL A 196 3.88 9.86 -14.56
N ALA A 197 4.86 10.69 -14.22
CA ALA A 197 4.76 12.12 -14.45
C ALA A 197 4.88 12.42 -15.96
N ASN A 198 5.93 11.90 -16.55
CA ASN A 198 6.22 11.99 -17.98
C ASN A 198 6.88 10.68 -18.45
N GLU A 199 7.21 10.57 -19.72
CA GLU A 199 7.79 9.35 -20.32
C GLU A 199 9.13 8.91 -19.70
N LYS A 200 9.78 9.77 -18.93
CA LYS A 200 11.12 9.53 -18.35
C LYS A 200 11.12 9.22 -16.86
N GLN A 201 10.01 9.47 -16.14
CA GLN A 201 9.96 9.29 -14.69
C GLN A 201 8.74 8.49 -14.27
N THR A 202 8.95 7.38 -13.60
CA THR A 202 7.90 6.62 -12.91
C THR A 202 7.65 7.19 -11.52
N VAL A 203 6.42 7.60 -11.26
CA VAL A 203 5.97 8.08 -9.95
C VAL A 203 4.78 7.23 -9.51
N GLY A 204 4.81 6.78 -8.28
CA GLY A 204 3.68 6.08 -7.69
C GLY A 204 3.54 4.60 -8.02
N ALA A 205 2.57 3.97 -7.40
CA ALA A 205 2.22 2.56 -7.51
C ALA A 205 0.85 2.38 -8.15
N SER A 206 0.69 1.30 -8.90
CA SER A 206 -0.65 0.81 -9.16
C SER A 206 -1.31 0.39 -7.83
N ALA A 207 -2.39 1.06 -7.46
CA ALA A 207 -3.07 0.82 -6.19
C ALA A 207 -3.84 -0.52 -6.15
N ASN A 208 -4.11 -1.10 -7.30
CA ASN A 208 -5.06 -2.20 -7.46
C ASN A 208 -4.42 -3.58 -7.57
N MET A 209 -3.11 -3.70 -7.46
CA MET A 209 -2.48 -5.03 -7.38
C MET A 209 -2.66 -5.60 -5.98
N SER A 210 -2.91 -6.92 -5.92
CA SER A 210 -3.00 -7.64 -4.66
C SER A 210 -1.74 -7.40 -3.83
N LYS A 211 -1.90 -6.82 -2.65
CA LYS A 211 -0.81 -6.59 -1.68
C LYS A 211 -0.73 -7.76 -0.70
N LYS A 212 -0.95 -8.98 -1.17
CA LYS A 212 -0.85 -10.17 -0.32
C LYS A 212 0.62 -10.52 -0.13
N VAL A 213 1.02 -10.61 1.11
CA VAL A 213 2.35 -11.02 1.55
C VAL A 213 2.21 -12.17 2.54
N PRO A 214 3.19 -13.07 2.64
CA PRO A 214 3.17 -14.08 3.66
C PRO A 214 3.30 -13.47 5.06
N PHE A 215 2.61 -14.09 6.01
CA PHE A 215 2.83 -13.89 7.43
C PHE A 215 3.23 -15.22 8.04
N MET A 216 4.42 -15.30 8.59
CA MET A 216 5.00 -16.52 9.13
C MET A 216 5.32 -16.33 10.61
N LEU A 217 4.99 -17.31 11.40
CA LEU A 217 5.36 -17.43 12.80
C LEU A 217 6.18 -18.70 13.02
N TYR A 218 7.20 -18.62 13.85
CA TYR A 218 8.10 -19.73 14.13
C TYR A 218 8.61 -19.67 15.57
N GLY A 219 8.79 -20.83 16.19
CA GLY A 219 9.38 -20.96 17.50
C GLY A 219 8.35 -21.09 18.63
N TRP A 220 8.52 -20.33 19.70
CA TRP A 220 7.79 -20.46 20.96
C TRP A 220 6.27 -20.62 20.79
N ARG A 221 5.73 -21.75 21.27
CA ARG A 221 4.30 -22.11 21.27
C ARG A 221 3.60 -22.08 19.91
N ILE A 222 4.33 -22.07 18.80
CA ILE A 222 3.72 -22.06 17.48
C ILE A 222 3.51 -23.48 16.97
N LYS A 223 2.26 -23.83 16.69
CA LYS A 223 1.88 -25.11 16.10
C LYS A 223 2.19 -25.11 14.58
N PRO A 224 2.93 -26.12 14.07
CA PRO A 224 3.16 -26.24 12.64
C PRO A 224 1.86 -26.40 11.86
N GLN A 225 1.52 -25.41 11.05
CA GLN A 225 0.32 -25.42 10.20
C GLN A 225 0.44 -24.40 9.06
N VAL A 226 -0.39 -24.57 8.03
CA VAL A 226 -0.58 -23.59 6.96
C VAL A 226 -2.05 -23.19 6.96
N LYS A 227 -2.29 -21.88 7.06
CA LYS A 227 -3.63 -21.30 6.93
C LYS A 227 -3.71 -20.50 5.63
N PHE A 228 -4.81 -20.61 4.93
CA PHE A 228 -5.08 -19.87 3.67
C PHE A 228 -6.00 -18.68 3.88
N ASP A 229 -6.34 -18.36 5.12
CA ASP A 229 -7.19 -17.24 5.48
C ASP A 229 -6.48 -15.91 5.19
N ASN A 230 -7.24 -14.93 4.74
CA ASN A 230 -6.73 -13.57 4.59
C ASN A 230 -6.74 -12.89 5.95
N ILE A 231 -5.56 -12.52 6.43
CA ILE A 231 -5.39 -11.63 7.59
C ILE A 231 -4.98 -10.24 7.12
N PHE A 232 -5.29 -9.24 7.92
CA PHE A 232 -4.86 -7.87 7.65
C PHE A 232 -3.58 -7.56 8.43
N ILE A 233 -2.77 -6.64 7.92
CA ILE A 233 -1.56 -6.19 8.64
C ILE A 233 -1.89 -5.65 10.04
N THR A 234 -3.09 -5.11 10.22
CA THR A 234 -3.62 -4.66 11.52
C THR A 234 -3.82 -5.79 12.53
N ASP A 235 -3.92 -7.05 12.06
CA ASP A 235 -4.17 -8.21 12.91
C ASP A 235 -2.86 -8.74 13.54
N ILE A 236 -1.70 -8.30 13.06
CA ILE A 236 -0.40 -8.76 13.55
C ILE A 236 -0.19 -8.33 15.00
N ALA A 237 -0.36 -7.04 15.29
CA ALA A 237 -0.13 -6.52 16.65
C ALA A 237 -1.04 -7.19 17.70
N PRO A 238 -2.37 -7.27 17.53
CA PRO A 238 -3.21 -7.98 18.51
C PRO A 238 -2.91 -9.47 18.60
N THR A 239 -2.44 -10.11 17.51
CA THR A 239 -1.99 -11.51 17.55
C THR A 239 -0.77 -11.68 18.44
N LEU A 240 0.26 -10.83 18.26
CA LEU A 240 1.45 -10.87 19.11
C LEU A 240 1.11 -10.52 20.57
N CYS A 241 0.26 -9.52 20.81
CA CYS A 241 -0.19 -9.19 22.16
C CYS A 241 -0.92 -10.35 22.83
N ASN A 242 -1.78 -11.06 22.08
CA ASN A 242 -2.49 -12.23 22.58
C ASN A 242 -1.51 -13.37 22.95
N LEU A 243 -0.52 -13.62 22.10
CA LEU A 243 0.53 -14.63 22.36
C LEU A 243 1.34 -14.31 23.64
N LEU A 244 1.72 -13.04 23.78
CA LEU A 244 2.52 -12.55 24.91
C LEU A 244 1.68 -12.19 26.16
N GLN A 245 0.37 -12.38 26.12
CA GLN A 245 -0.58 -12.01 27.19
C GLN A 245 -0.51 -10.53 27.58
N LEU A 246 -0.28 -9.67 26.60
CA LEU A 246 -0.24 -8.22 26.74
C LEU A 246 -1.58 -7.59 26.36
N ASN A 247 -1.83 -6.39 26.90
CA ASN A 247 -2.96 -5.57 26.47
C ASN A 247 -2.79 -5.13 25.03
N TYR A 248 -3.91 -5.03 24.28
CA TYR A 248 -3.88 -4.52 22.92
C TYR A 248 -3.46 -3.05 22.89
N PRO A 249 -2.76 -2.64 21.82
CA PRO A 249 -2.43 -1.23 21.61
C PRO A 249 -3.68 -0.35 21.58
N ASN A 250 -3.56 0.90 22.04
CA ASN A 250 -4.64 1.87 21.93
C ASN A 250 -5.05 2.05 20.45
N ALA A 251 -6.36 2.19 20.22
CA ALA A 251 -6.95 2.29 18.88
C ALA A 251 -6.68 1.08 17.95
N CYS A 252 -6.39 -0.09 18.51
CA CYS A 252 -6.27 -1.32 17.73
C CYS A 252 -7.61 -1.70 17.11
N ILE A 253 -7.66 -1.79 15.79
CA ILE A 253 -8.84 -2.21 15.01
C ILE A 253 -8.73 -3.65 14.49
N GLY A 254 -7.55 -4.24 14.58
CA GLY A 254 -7.27 -5.60 14.13
C GLY A 254 -7.84 -6.65 15.09
N LYS A 255 -7.91 -7.88 14.60
CA LYS A 255 -8.36 -9.05 15.37
C LYS A 255 -7.21 -10.04 15.50
N ALA A 256 -7.00 -10.55 16.71
CA ALA A 256 -5.99 -11.59 16.91
C ALA A 256 -6.35 -12.85 16.10
N VAL A 257 -5.34 -13.41 15.42
CA VAL A 257 -5.46 -14.72 14.77
C VAL A 257 -5.41 -15.77 15.88
N LEU A 258 -6.52 -16.46 16.09
CA LEU A 258 -6.65 -17.51 17.08
C LEU A 258 -6.22 -18.86 16.48
N GLU A 259 -6.04 -19.88 17.34
CA GLU A 259 -5.71 -21.26 16.94
C GLU A 259 -4.35 -21.42 16.24
N ILE A 260 -3.36 -20.63 16.65
CA ILE A 260 -1.98 -20.72 16.15
C ILE A 260 -1.00 -21.32 17.18
N THR A 261 -1.47 -21.49 18.41
CA THR A 261 -0.68 -22.06 19.52
C THR A 261 -1.05 -23.52 19.81
N GLU A 262 -0.13 -24.21 20.47
CA GLU A 262 -0.37 -25.53 21.08
C GLU A 262 -1.30 -25.44 22.28
#